data_e3269c9d1e20cfe999a519662c761683
#
_entry.id   e3269c9d1e20cfe999a519662c761683
#
_cell.length_a   1.000
_cell.length_b   1.000
_cell.length_c   1.000
_cell.angle_alpha   90.00
_cell.angle_beta   90.00
_cell.angle_gamma   90.00
#
_symmetry.space_group_name_H-M   'P 1'
#
loop_
_entity.id
_entity.type
_entity.pdbx_description
1 polymer ?
#
loop_
_entity_poly.entity_id
_entity_poly.type
_entity_poly.pdbx_seq_one_letter_code
_entity_poly.pdbx_strand_id
1 'polypeptide(L)'
;MVTGQYIGFVDSDDTVEKDFFELLYDLICQYDADISMVAYSEIEMGEKIAKPKDKSLIVMNQKQAVKELLFDRKIQNYVWNKLYKRKLFQGVYFPIGVIYEDISVMYDLIRKTEKLVYLPESKYNYYIRKDSIVNTNSHQKRVDELDSVIKRYKDAKRDFPELEQENAYALVMWMIRVYTYTVKENDPNDTFIKEQYELFQSESQKYLCYILTNLKPFKRIILLAMLWDLEKGKKVVRMYGELHE
;
A
#
# COMPACT_ATOMS: atom_id res chain seq x y z
N MET A 1 9.42 -9.57 23.57
CA MET A 1 8.51 -8.42 23.88
C MET A 1 9.34 -7.14 23.73
N VAL A 2 8.89 -6.15 22.97
CA VAL A 2 9.65 -4.90 22.76
C VAL A 2 9.47 -3.98 23.96
N THR A 3 10.60 -3.49 24.54
CA THR A 3 10.60 -2.65 25.75
C THR A 3 10.95 -1.18 25.50
N GLY A 4 11.53 -0.85 24.33
CA GLY A 4 11.92 0.51 23.94
C GLY A 4 10.74 1.47 23.81
N GLN A 5 11.01 2.77 23.76
CA GLN A 5 10.01 3.82 23.54
C GLN A 5 9.60 3.92 22.05
N TYR A 6 10.46 3.47 21.15
CA TYR A 6 10.28 3.47 19.72
C TYR A 6 10.42 2.07 19.15
N ILE A 7 9.79 1.82 18.01
CA ILE A 7 9.84 0.56 17.28
C ILE A 7 10.22 0.87 15.83
N GLY A 8 11.25 0.20 15.32
CA GLY A 8 11.61 0.18 13.91
C GLY A 8 11.68 -1.26 13.42
N PHE A 9 11.46 -1.45 12.13
CA PHE A 9 11.51 -2.75 11.47
C PHE A 9 12.58 -2.73 10.38
N VAL A 10 13.30 -3.84 10.24
CA VAL A 10 14.22 -4.10 9.14
C VAL A 10 14.00 -5.53 8.70
N ASP A 11 13.75 -5.74 7.43
CA ASP A 11 13.61 -7.09 6.88
C ASP A 11 14.97 -7.78 6.87
N SER A 12 14.99 -9.08 7.15
CA SER A 12 16.23 -9.83 7.35
C SER A 12 17.11 -9.94 6.10
N ASP A 13 16.54 -9.65 4.95
CA ASP A 13 17.18 -9.72 3.64
C ASP A 13 17.54 -8.35 3.06
N ASP A 14 17.29 -7.27 3.81
CA ASP A 14 17.57 -5.89 3.44
C ASP A 14 18.73 -5.30 4.25
N THR A 15 19.17 -4.09 3.88
CA THR A 15 20.17 -3.34 4.63
C THR A 15 19.74 -1.88 4.82
N VAL A 16 20.33 -1.22 5.83
CA VAL A 16 20.10 0.19 6.09
C VAL A 16 21.41 0.98 6.09
N GLU A 17 21.35 2.27 5.80
CA GLU A 17 22.50 3.17 5.94
C GLU A 17 22.86 3.32 7.44
N LYS A 18 24.11 3.63 7.73
CA LYS A 18 24.63 3.65 9.11
C LYS A 18 23.88 4.63 10.03
N ASP A 19 23.40 5.74 9.48
CA ASP A 19 22.68 6.80 10.17
C ASP A 19 21.15 6.66 10.10
N PHE A 20 20.62 5.54 9.63
CA PHE A 20 19.19 5.31 9.39
C PHE A 20 18.33 5.56 10.64
N PHE A 21 18.65 4.92 11.76
CA PHE A 21 17.88 5.05 12.98
C PHE A 21 18.15 6.38 13.69
N GLU A 22 19.36 6.92 13.64
CA GLU A 22 19.70 8.23 14.18
C GLU A 22 18.88 9.31 13.49
N LEU A 23 18.86 9.35 12.16
CA LEU A 23 18.07 10.28 11.37
C LEU A 23 16.56 10.18 11.66
N LEU A 24 16.02 8.97 11.71
CA LEU A 24 14.60 8.76 12.03
C LEU A 24 14.24 9.23 13.45
N TYR A 25 15.13 9.01 14.42
CA TYR A 25 14.95 9.46 15.80
C TYR A 25 15.02 10.99 15.90
N ASP A 26 15.99 11.62 15.26
CA ASP A 26 16.14 13.07 15.22
C ASP A 26 14.91 13.75 14.61
N LEU A 27 14.37 13.19 13.52
CA LEU A 27 13.14 13.66 12.91
C LEU A 27 11.94 13.58 13.88
N ILE A 28 11.79 12.48 14.62
CA ILE A 28 10.73 12.36 15.64
C ILE A 28 10.87 13.43 16.71
N CYS A 29 12.09 13.62 17.23
CA CYS A 29 12.36 14.60 18.29
C CYS A 29 12.18 16.04 17.81
N GLN A 30 12.74 16.38 16.64
CA GLN A 30 12.69 17.74 16.10
C GLN A 30 11.27 18.21 15.77
N TYR A 31 10.43 17.31 15.24
CA TYR A 31 9.08 17.65 14.79
C TYR A 31 7.99 17.25 15.78
N ASP A 32 8.36 16.63 16.92
CA ASP A 32 7.43 15.98 17.84
C ASP A 32 6.41 15.11 17.09
N ALA A 33 6.94 14.27 16.21
CA ALA A 33 6.12 13.38 15.38
C ALA A 33 5.86 12.05 16.11
N ASP A 34 4.79 11.35 15.73
CA ASP A 34 4.51 9.99 16.21
C ASP A 34 5.18 8.94 15.33
N ILE A 35 5.37 9.28 14.05
CA ILE A 35 6.05 8.46 13.05
C ILE A 35 7.04 9.36 12.29
N SER A 36 8.27 8.89 12.11
CA SER A 36 9.18 9.40 11.11
C SER A 36 9.38 8.40 10.00
N MET A 37 9.58 8.87 8.78
CA MET A 37 9.73 8.04 7.59
C MET A 37 10.81 8.62 6.68
N VAL A 38 11.57 7.71 6.05
CA VAL A 38 12.53 8.03 4.99
C VAL A 38 12.20 7.28 3.70
N ALA A 39 12.81 7.68 2.60
CA ALA A 39 12.72 6.95 1.36
C ALA A 39 13.62 5.70 1.36
N TYR A 40 13.45 4.86 0.33
CA TYR A 40 14.27 3.69 0.11
C TYR A 40 14.83 3.67 -1.31
N SER A 41 15.86 2.86 -1.50
CA SER A 41 16.38 2.52 -2.82
C SER A 41 16.09 1.06 -3.11
N GLU A 42 15.73 0.74 -4.33
CA GLU A 42 15.67 -0.62 -4.84
C GLU A 42 17.04 -1.04 -5.32
N ILE A 43 17.47 -2.22 -4.90
CA ILE A 43 18.75 -2.82 -5.28
C ILE A 43 18.48 -4.04 -6.13
N GLU A 44 18.84 -3.97 -7.39
CA GLU A 44 18.75 -5.10 -8.32
C GLU A 44 20.14 -5.38 -8.90
N MET A 45 20.62 -6.62 -8.84
CA MET A 45 21.97 -7.02 -9.31
C MET A 45 23.12 -6.16 -8.75
N GLY A 46 22.93 -5.56 -7.56
CA GLY A 46 23.91 -4.67 -6.90
C GLY A 46 23.84 -3.20 -7.31
N GLU A 47 22.94 -2.82 -8.22
CA GLU A 47 22.74 -1.44 -8.65
C GLU A 47 21.53 -0.79 -7.97
N LYS A 48 21.63 0.49 -7.62
CA LYS A 48 20.49 1.26 -7.08
C LYS A 48 19.63 1.79 -8.22
N ILE A 49 18.39 1.29 -8.34
CA ILE A 49 17.48 1.60 -9.46
C ILE A 49 16.61 2.83 -9.15
N ALA A 50 16.11 2.97 -7.93
CA ALA A 50 15.19 4.04 -7.57
C ALA A 50 15.84 5.05 -6.60
N LYS A 51 15.55 6.33 -6.82
CA LYS A 51 15.89 7.43 -5.89
C LYS A 51 14.71 8.41 -5.86
N PRO A 52 14.39 8.98 -4.69
CA PRO A 52 13.39 10.06 -4.65
C PRO A 52 13.88 11.25 -5.46
N LYS A 53 12.98 11.85 -6.22
CA LYS A 53 13.28 13.03 -7.05
C LYS A 53 13.19 14.33 -6.26
N ASP A 54 12.26 14.40 -5.32
CA ASP A 54 12.03 15.55 -4.44
C ASP A 54 12.65 15.24 -3.07
N LYS A 55 13.41 16.19 -2.53
CA LYS A 55 14.08 16.06 -1.21
C LYS A 55 13.43 16.93 -0.16
N SER A 56 12.31 17.56 -0.44
CA SER A 56 11.63 18.45 0.50
C SER A 56 11.02 17.64 1.64
N LEU A 57 11.39 17.98 2.88
CA LEU A 57 10.78 17.41 4.07
C LEU A 57 9.30 17.78 4.14
N ILE A 58 8.47 16.81 4.51
CA ILE A 58 7.03 16.96 4.59
C ILE A 58 6.56 16.55 5.99
N VAL A 59 5.82 17.45 6.64
CA VAL A 59 5.10 17.14 7.89
C VAL A 59 3.63 17.01 7.56
N MET A 60 3.03 15.91 7.98
CA MET A 60 1.63 15.56 7.71
C MET A 60 0.86 15.39 9.01
N ASN A 61 -0.34 15.94 9.07
CA ASN A 61 -1.32 15.57 10.09
C ASN A 61 -1.95 14.21 9.77
N GLN A 62 -2.73 13.67 10.70
CA GLN A 62 -3.41 12.39 10.58
C GLN A 62 -4.16 12.22 9.24
N LYS A 63 -5.03 13.18 8.90
CA LYS A 63 -5.84 13.13 7.67
C LYS A 63 -4.97 13.12 6.41
N GLN A 64 -3.92 13.94 6.37
CA GLN A 64 -2.99 13.96 5.25
C GLN A 64 -2.24 12.64 5.12
N ALA A 65 -1.81 12.05 6.24
CA ALA A 65 -1.12 10.77 6.26
C ALA A 65 -2.04 9.62 5.79
N VAL A 66 -3.31 9.59 6.26
CA VAL A 66 -4.30 8.62 5.78
C VAL A 66 -4.54 8.77 4.29
N LYS A 67 -4.70 10.00 3.80
CA LYS A 67 -4.88 10.26 2.36
C LYS A 67 -3.70 9.75 1.51
N GLU A 68 -2.46 10.01 1.92
CA GLU A 68 -1.26 9.51 1.21
C GLU A 68 -1.18 7.98 1.23
N LEU A 69 -1.55 7.34 2.34
CA LEU A 69 -1.63 5.88 2.44
C LEU A 69 -2.71 5.29 1.50
N LEU A 70 -3.88 5.93 1.41
CA LEU A 70 -4.96 5.49 0.49
C LEU A 70 -4.53 5.60 -0.97
N PHE A 71 -3.77 6.61 -1.33
CA PHE A 71 -3.21 6.74 -2.68
C PHE A 71 -2.03 5.82 -2.97
N ASP A 72 -1.44 5.20 -1.94
CA ASP A 72 -0.22 4.37 -2.06
C ASP A 72 0.91 5.10 -2.79
N ARG A 73 1.13 6.36 -2.44
CA ARG A 73 2.13 7.24 -3.10
C ARG A 73 3.33 7.49 -2.21
N LYS A 74 3.24 8.47 -1.31
CA LYS A 74 4.35 8.82 -0.41
C LYS A 74 4.41 7.87 0.77
N ILE A 75 3.25 7.55 1.34
CA ILE A 75 3.14 6.55 2.40
C ILE A 75 2.62 5.26 1.76
N GLN A 76 3.39 4.20 1.90
CA GLN A 76 3.05 2.86 1.45
C GLN A 76 2.87 1.94 2.65
N ASN A 77 2.31 0.76 2.42
CA ASN A 77 1.96 -0.17 3.50
C ASN A 77 3.19 -0.79 4.21
N TYR A 78 4.39 -0.59 3.70
CA TYR A 78 5.61 -1.11 4.32
C TYR A 78 5.84 -0.56 5.72
N VAL A 79 6.23 -1.42 6.65
CA VAL A 79 6.55 -1.04 8.04
C VAL A 79 8.02 -0.63 8.21
N TRP A 80 8.91 -1.08 7.32
CA TRP A 80 10.36 -1.11 7.53
C TRP A 80 11.10 0.23 7.29
N ASN A 81 10.59 1.19 6.55
CA ASN A 81 11.27 2.47 6.31
C ASN A 81 10.87 3.58 7.29
N LYS A 82 10.42 3.20 8.47
CA LYS A 82 9.80 4.09 9.47
C LYS A 82 10.27 3.80 10.88
N LEU A 83 10.21 4.81 11.73
CA LEU A 83 10.32 4.68 13.19
C LEU A 83 9.02 5.17 13.81
N TYR A 84 8.52 4.43 14.78
CA TYR A 84 7.21 4.64 15.39
C TYR A 84 7.33 4.86 16.89
N LYS A 85 6.58 5.80 17.48
CA LYS A 85 6.35 5.80 18.93
C LYS A 85 5.63 4.50 19.32
N ARG A 86 6.16 3.73 20.27
CA ARG A 86 5.60 2.43 20.69
C ARG A 86 4.12 2.50 21.09
N LYS A 87 3.65 3.64 21.63
CA LYS A 87 2.23 3.83 22.02
C LYS A 87 1.24 3.53 20.89
N LEU A 88 1.65 3.72 19.61
CA LEU A 88 0.79 3.47 18.44
C LEU A 88 0.41 1.98 18.30
N PHE A 89 1.24 1.08 18.80
CA PHE A 89 1.02 -0.37 18.72
C PHE A 89 0.08 -0.92 19.81
N GLN A 90 -0.44 -0.09 20.69
CA GLN A 90 -1.43 -0.55 21.68
C GLN A 90 -2.70 -1.02 20.97
N GLY A 91 -3.04 -2.33 21.12
CA GLY A 91 -4.19 -2.94 20.47
C GLY A 91 -4.05 -3.10 18.94
N VAL A 92 -2.83 -3.00 18.40
CA VAL A 92 -2.51 -3.33 17.03
C VAL A 92 -1.74 -4.65 17.02
N TYR A 93 -2.22 -5.60 16.20
CA TYR A 93 -1.64 -6.94 16.10
C TYR A 93 -1.42 -7.29 14.64
N PHE A 94 -0.26 -7.88 14.34
CA PHE A 94 -0.02 -8.48 13.04
C PHE A 94 -0.83 -9.79 12.93
N PRO A 95 -1.72 -9.94 11.97
CA PRO A 95 -2.50 -11.17 11.82
C PRO A 95 -1.58 -12.34 11.45
N ILE A 96 -1.72 -13.45 12.18
CA ILE A 96 -0.90 -14.64 11.98
C ILE A 96 -1.40 -15.42 10.76
N GLY A 97 -0.49 -15.79 9.86
CA GLY A 97 -0.79 -16.62 8.70
C GLY A 97 -1.49 -15.89 7.54
N VAL A 98 -1.63 -14.57 7.62
CA VAL A 98 -2.16 -13.71 6.56
C VAL A 98 -1.01 -13.11 5.78
N ILE A 99 -1.04 -13.19 4.47
CA ILE A 99 -0.10 -12.52 3.59
C ILE A 99 -0.63 -11.09 3.33
N TYR A 100 0.25 -10.07 3.29
CA TYR A 100 -0.10 -8.64 3.25
C TYR A 100 -0.76 -8.12 4.55
N GLU A 101 -0.33 -8.66 5.69
CA GLU A 101 -0.70 -8.20 7.03
C GLU A 101 -0.41 -6.71 7.24
N ASP A 102 0.59 -6.20 6.54
CA ASP A 102 1.03 -4.80 6.55
C ASP A 102 -0.05 -3.83 6.09
N ILE A 103 -0.92 -4.19 5.13
CA ILE A 103 -2.03 -3.34 4.65
C ILE A 103 -2.95 -2.93 5.80
N SER A 104 -3.34 -3.89 6.64
CA SER A 104 -4.21 -3.63 7.79
C SER A 104 -3.48 -2.93 8.92
N VAL A 105 -2.26 -3.39 9.23
CA VAL A 105 -1.44 -2.84 10.32
C VAL A 105 -1.06 -1.39 10.05
N MET A 106 -0.65 -1.04 8.83
CA MET A 106 -0.30 0.34 8.48
C MET A 106 -1.47 1.29 8.61
N TYR A 107 -2.67 0.88 8.18
CA TYR A 107 -3.85 1.71 8.39
C TYR A 107 -4.11 1.94 9.89
N ASP A 108 -4.04 0.89 10.71
CA ASP A 108 -4.25 0.98 12.16
C ASP A 108 -3.21 1.87 12.87
N LEU A 109 -1.97 1.91 12.41
CA LEU A 109 -0.92 2.79 12.92
C LEU A 109 -1.14 4.25 12.48
N ILE A 110 -1.39 4.47 11.18
CA ILE A 110 -1.56 5.81 10.61
C ILE A 110 -2.82 6.50 11.16
N ARG A 111 -3.95 5.79 11.33
CA ARG A 111 -5.17 6.38 11.91
C ARG A 111 -5.06 6.77 13.39
N LYS A 112 -4.00 6.32 14.10
CA LYS A 112 -3.69 6.72 15.48
C LYS A 112 -2.64 7.82 15.56
N THR A 113 -2.04 8.17 14.42
CA THR A 113 -0.92 9.12 14.35
C THR A 113 -1.44 10.54 14.26
N GLU A 114 -1.03 11.43 15.16
CA GLU A 114 -1.35 12.85 15.08
C GLU A 114 -0.45 13.57 14.09
N LYS A 115 0.84 13.21 14.06
CA LYS A 115 1.84 13.85 13.21
C LYS A 115 2.83 12.82 12.65
N LEU A 116 3.03 12.83 11.33
CA LEU A 116 4.02 12.06 10.61
C LEU A 116 5.00 13.01 9.91
N VAL A 117 6.29 12.75 10.02
CA VAL A 117 7.34 13.47 9.27
C VAL A 117 7.98 12.53 8.25
N TYR A 118 8.08 12.99 7.01
CA TYR A 118 8.72 12.27 5.91
C TYR A 118 9.86 13.08 5.33
N LEU A 119 11.07 12.53 5.40
CA LEU A 119 12.24 13.03 4.68
C LEU A 119 12.52 12.10 3.50
N PRO A 120 12.37 12.55 2.24
CA PRO A 120 12.55 11.70 1.06
C PRO A 120 14.04 11.51 0.73
N GLU A 121 14.82 11.04 1.70
CA GLU A 121 16.21 10.63 1.60
C GLU A 121 16.29 9.11 1.71
N SER A 122 16.94 8.45 0.72
CA SER A 122 17.05 6.99 0.71
C SER A 122 18.05 6.51 1.75
N LYS A 123 17.54 5.93 2.83
CA LYS A 123 18.34 5.36 3.93
C LYS A 123 18.09 3.86 4.15
N TYR A 124 17.13 3.30 3.42
CA TYR A 124 16.83 1.87 3.42
C TYR A 124 17.14 1.30 2.03
N ASN A 125 17.76 0.13 1.95
CA ASN A 125 18.12 -0.56 0.72
C ASN A 125 17.29 -1.84 0.61
N TYR A 126 16.26 -1.80 -0.25
CA TYR A 126 15.38 -2.93 -0.53
C TYR A 126 15.96 -3.78 -1.66
N TYR A 127 16.25 -5.05 -1.39
CA TYR A 127 16.85 -5.97 -2.37
C TYR A 127 15.77 -6.74 -3.14
N ILE A 128 15.70 -6.50 -4.45
CA ILE A 128 14.80 -7.24 -5.35
C ILE A 128 15.40 -8.64 -5.59
N ARG A 129 14.67 -9.67 -5.19
CA ARG A 129 15.04 -11.08 -5.35
C ARG A 129 14.00 -11.83 -6.16
N LYS A 130 14.45 -12.71 -7.06
CA LYS A 130 13.56 -13.55 -7.89
C LYS A 130 12.69 -14.47 -7.03
N ASP A 131 13.22 -14.98 -5.92
CA ASP A 131 12.56 -15.92 -5.00
C ASP A 131 11.80 -15.23 -3.86
N SER A 132 11.55 -13.92 -3.96
CA SER A 132 10.79 -13.17 -2.95
C SER A 132 9.36 -13.72 -2.84
N ILE A 133 8.83 -13.76 -1.59
CA ILE A 133 7.43 -14.09 -1.30
C ILE A 133 6.47 -13.21 -2.13
N VAL A 134 6.87 -11.98 -2.44
CA VAL A 134 6.09 -11.06 -3.29
C VAL A 134 5.91 -11.64 -4.70
N ASN A 135 6.86 -12.42 -5.20
CA ASN A 135 6.84 -13.04 -6.52
C ASN A 135 6.18 -14.43 -6.54
N THR A 136 5.87 -15.02 -5.36
CA THR A 136 5.13 -16.28 -5.32
C THR A 136 3.65 -16.02 -5.54
N ASN A 137 3.08 -16.68 -6.53
CA ASN A 137 1.69 -16.55 -6.89
C ASN A 137 0.87 -17.66 -6.22
N SER A 138 -0.08 -17.29 -5.36
CA SER A 138 -1.03 -18.22 -4.80
C SER A 138 -2.42 -17.58 -4.72
N HIS A 139 -3.44 -18.40 -4.93
CA HIS A 139 -4.83 -18.00 -4.75
C HIS A 139 -5.05 -17.37 -3.36
N GLN A 140 -4.59 -18.03 -2.29
CA GLN A 140 -4.76 -17.55 -0.92
C GLN A 140 -4.17 -16.15 -0.72
N LYS A 141 -3.02 -15.87 -1.33
CA LYS A 141 -2.40 -14.54 -1.28
C LYS A 141 -3.31 -13.46 -1.87
N ARG A 142 -4.06 -13.75 -2.95
CA ARG A 142 -4.99 -12.79 -3.56
C ARG A 142 -6.24 -12.58 -2.71
N VAL A 143 -6.71 -13.63 -2.07
CA VAL A 143 -7.81 -13.56 -1.10
C VAL A 143 -7.41 -12.69 0.09
N ASP A 144 -6.28 -12.98 0.73
CA ASP A 144 -5.77 -12.23 1.89
C ASP A 144 -5.56 -10.73 1.56
N GLU A 145 -5.00 -10.45 0.38
CA GLU A 145 -4.79 -9.08 -0.12
C GLU A 145 -6.12 -8.33 -0.23
N LEU A 146 -7.12 -8.96 -0.87
CA LEU A 146 -8.43 -8.34 -1.07
C LEU A 146 -9.18 -8.15 0.26
N ASP A 147 -9.16 -9.13 1.14
CA ASP A 147 -9.80 -9.04 2.46
C ASP A 147 -9.20 -7.93 3.31
N SER A 148 -7.88 -7.79 3.30
CA SER A 148 -7.17 -6.71 4.00
C SER A 148 -7.55 -5.34 3.45
N VAL A 149 -7.68 -5.21 2.14
CA VAL A 149 -8.11 -3.98 1.47
C VAL A 149 -9.56 -3.64 1.80
N ILE A 150 -10.46 -4.62 1.78
CA ILE A 150 -11.88 -4.41 2.09
C ILE A 150 -12.07 -4.02 3.56
N LYS A 151 -11.33 -4.68 4.46
CA LYS A 151 -11.31 -4.28 5.87
C LYS A 151 -10.87 -2.82 6.02
N ARG A 152 -9.74 -2.45 5.42
CA ARG A 152 -9.24 -1.06 5.43
C ARG A 152 -10.26 -0.09 4.86
N TYR A 153 -10.90 -0.43 3.73
CA TYR A 153 -11.95 0.40 3.12
C TYR A 153 -13.10 0.68 4.09
N LYS A 154 -13.62 -0.36 4.76
CA LYS A 154 -14.71 -0.23 5.73
C LYS A 154 -14.30 0.62 6.94
N ASP A 155 -13.10 0.40 7.45
CA ASP A 155 -12.57 1.17 8.58
C ASP A 155 -12.34 2.64 8.20
N ALA A 156 -11.73 2.92 7.04
CA ALA A 156 -11.51 4.28 6.57
C ALA A 156 -12.81 5.03 6.27
N LYS A 157 -13.82 4.34 5.75
CA LYS A 157 -15.16 4.93 5.52
C LYS A 157 -15.85 5.37 6.82
N ARG A 158 -15.64 4.62 7.91
CA ARG A 158 -16.14 4.96 9.25
C ARG A 158 -15.35 6.09 9.89
N ASP A 159 -14.01 5.99 9.85
CA ASP A 159 -13.10 6.84 10.64
C ASP A 159 -12.83 8.19 9.96
N PHE A 160 -12.89 8.26 8.62
CA PHE A 160 -12.60 9.44 7.79
C PHE A 160 -13.62 9.58 6.64
N PRO A 161 -14.90 9.84 6.96
CA PRO A 161 -15.96 9.98 5.94
C PRO A 161 -15.69 11.11 4.94
N GLU A 162 -14.90 12.11 5.32
CA GLU A 162 -14.49 13.19 4.43
C GLU A 162 -13.43 12.81 3.39
N LEU A 163 -12.84 11.59 3.47
CA LEU A 163 -11.92 11.00 2.49
C LEU A 163 -12.62 9.92 1.64
N GLU A 164 -13.93 9.98 1.50
CA GLU A 164 -14.67 8.90 0.81
C GLU A 164 -14.29 8.73 -0.65
N GLN A 165 -13.90 9.80 -1.38
CA GLN A 165 -13.45 9.71 -2.77
C GLN A 165 -12.07 9.03 -2.88
N GLU A 166 -11.15 9.40 -1.99
CA GLU A 166 -9.83 8.79 -1.88
C GLU A 166 -9.92 7.32 -1.48
N ASN A 167 -10.83 7.01 -0.56
CA ASN A 167 -11.06 5.65 -0.10
C ASN A 167 -11.68 4.77 -1.20
N ALA A 168 -12.65 5.29 -1.96
CA ALA A 168 -13.20 4.61 -3.13
C ALA A 168 -12.14 4.39 -4.22
N TYR A 169 -11.30 5.39 -4.50
CA TYR A 169 -10.16 5.25 -5.40
C TYR A 169 -9.22 4.12 -4.95
N ALA A 170 -8.87 4.07 -3.66
CA ALA A 170 -8.00 3.04 -3.10
C ALA A 170 -8.60 1.64 -3.29
N LEU A 171 -9.88 1.45 -2.95
CA LEU A 171 -10.59 0.20 -3.16
C LEU A 171 -10.52 -0.24 -4.63
N VAL A 172 -10.90 0.64 -5.54
CA VAL A 172 -10.96 0.35 -6.98
C VAL A 172 -9.56 0.03 -7.55
N MET A 173 -8.55 0.79 -7.16
CA MET A 173 -7.17 0.57 -7.59
C MET A 173 -6.65 -0.82 -7.18
N TRP A 174 -6.92 -1.23 -5.93
CA TRP A 174 -6.53 -2.53 -5.43
C TRP A 174 -7.36 -3.67 -6.04
N MET A 175 -8.65 -3.48 -6.23
CA MET A 175 -9.49 -4.45 -6.94
C MET A 175 -8.98 -4.70 -8.37
N ILE A 176 -8.64 -3.64 -9.12
CA ILE A 176 -8.04 -3.78 -10.45
C ILE A 176 -6.71 -4.53 -10.38
N ARG A 177 -5.89 -4.27 -9.36
CA ARG A 177 -4.60 -4.97 -9.16
C ARG A 177 -4.81 -6.46 -8.94
N VAL A 178 -5.61 -6.83 -7.93
CA VAL A 178 -5.91 -8.22 -7.60
C VAL A 178 -6.51 -8.95 -8.81
N TYR A 179 -7.48 -8.33 -9.47
CA TYR A 179 -8.10 -8.86 -10.68
C TYR A 179 -7.09 -9.11 -11.80
N THR A 180 -6.20 -8.15 -12.06
CA THR A 180 -5.18 -8.26 -13.09
C THR A 180 -4.25 -9.45 -12.84
N TYR A 181 -3.81 -9.64 -11.60
CA TYR A 181 -2.98 -10.79 -11.24
C TYR A 181 -3.73 -12.12 -11.36
N THR A 182 -4.98 -12.20 -10.86
CA THR A 182 -5.83 -13.40 -10.99
C THR A 182 -6.00 -13.83 -12.45
N VAL A 183 -6.18 -12.86 -13.35
CA VAL A 183 -6.31 -13.13 -14.79
C VAL A 183 -4.98 -13.57 -15.41
N LYS A 184 -3.86 -12.93 -15.08
CA LYS A 184 -2.53 -13.30 -15.61
C LYS A 184 -2.09 -14.69 -15.16
N GLU A 185 -2.43 -15.07 -13.95
CA GLU A 185 -2.12 -16.37 -13.37
C GLU A 185 -3.08 -17.48 -13.84
N ASN A 186 -4.10 -17.14 -14.63
CA ASN A 186 -5.17 -18.04 -15.04
C ASN A 186 -5.82 -18.77 -13.85
N ASP A 187 -5.97 -18.09 -12.70
CA ASP A 187 -6.62 -18.67 -11.52
C ASP A 187 -8.09 -18.96 -11.86
N PRO A 188 -8.52 -20.24 -11.83
CA PRO A 188 -9.88 -20.62 -12.15
C PRO A 188 -10.89 -20.20 -11.07
N ASN A 189 -10.40 -19.94 -9.86
CA ASN A 189 -11.22 -19.60 -8.71
C ASN A 189 -11.25 -18.10 -8.46
N ASP A 190 -12.09 -17.38 -9.22
CA ASP A 190 -12.29 -15.94 -9.09
C ASP A 190 -13.55 -15.56 -8.28
N THR A 191 -14.12 -16.50 -7.52
CA THR A 191 -15.36 -16.28 -6.74
C THR A 191 -15.21 -15.15 -5.73
N PHE A 192 -14.06 -15.04 -5.05
CA PHE A 192 -13.77 -13.98 -4.09
C PHE A 192 -13.81 -12.56 -4.70
N ILE A 193 -13.48 -12.42 -6.00
CA ILE A 193 -13.63 -11.15 -6.73
C ILE A 193 -15.10 -10.88 -7.03
N LYS A 194 -15.84 -11.92 -7.47
CA LYS A 194 -17.27 -11.80 -7.80
C LYS A 194 -18.12 -11.44 -6.57
N GLU A 195 -17.77 -11.95 -5.40
CA GLU A 195 -18.42 -11.60 -4.13
C GLU A 195 -18.30 -10.12 -3.79
N GLN A 196 -17.22 -9.46 -4.20
CA GLN A 196 -16.97 -8.04 -3.95
C GLN A 196 -17.35 -7.13 -5.13
N TYR A 197 -17.90 -7.71 -6.20
CA TYR A 197 -18.13 -6.99 -7.44
C TYR A 197 -19.21 -5.91 -7.33
N GLU A 198 -20.27 -6.14 -6.57
CA GLU A 198 -21.31 -5.13 -6.32
C GLU A 198 -20.74 -3.90 -5.59
N LEU A 199 -19.92 -4.12 -4.57
CA LEU A 199 -19.22 -3.05 -3.86
C LEU A 199 -18.31 -2.27 -4.82
N PHE A 200 -17.53 -2.98 -5.64
CA PHE A 200 -16.66 -2.37 -6.64
C PHE A 200 -17.43 -1.51 -7.63
N GLN A 201 -18.56 -2.02 -8.18
CA GLN A 201 -19.39 -1.28 -9.13
C GLN A 201 -20.01 -0.04 -8.49
N SER A 202 -20.59 -0.18 -7.31
CA SER A 202 -21.24 0.92 -6.59
C SER A 202 -20.27 2.07 -6.31
N GLU A 203 -19.11 1.77 -5.74
CA GLU A 203 -18.11 2.81 -5.41
C GLU A 203 -17.45 3.39 -6.67
N SER A 204 -17.21 2.55 -7.69
CA SER A 204 -16.67 3.02 -8.97
C SER A 204 -17.63 3.97 -9.68
N GLN A 205 -18.92 3.69 -9.72
CA GLN A 205 -19.92 4.53 -10.36
C GLN A 205 -20.13 5.84 -9.60
N LYS A 206 -20.22 5.76 -8.28
CA LYS A 206 -20.41 6.94 -7.42
C LYS A 206 -19.30 7.98 -7.58
N TYR A 207 -18.05 7.53 -7.73
CA TYR A 207 -16.87 8.41 -7.79
C TYR A 207 -16.10 8.32 -9.11
N LEU A 208 -16.76 7.93 -10.21
CA LEU A 208 -16.12 7.58 -11.48
C LEU A 208 -15.16 8.66 -12.00
N CYS A 209 -15.60 9.92 -12.03
CA CYS A 209 -14.77 11.03 -12.53
C CYS A 209 -13.49 11.20 -11.68
N TYR A 210 -13.63 11.15 -10.36
CA TYR A 210 -12.48 11.26 -9.45
C TYR A 210 -11.51 10.09 -9.63
N ILE A 211 -12.02 8.87 -9.72
CA ILE A 211 -11.22 7.66 -9.89
C ILE A 211 -10.49 7.70 -11.24
N LEU A 212 -11.18 7.98 -12.33
CA LEU A 212 -10.58 8.07 -13.67
C LEU A 212 -9.47 9.13 -13.74
N THR A 213 -9.65 10.28 -13.08
CA THR A 213 -8.64 11.34 -13.06
C THR A 213 -7.34 10.89 -12.38
N ASN A 214 -7.44 10.06 -11.34
CA ASN A 214 -6.30 9.61 -10.54
C ASN A 214 -5.66 8.29 -11.01
N LEU A 215 -6.35 7.48 -11.85
CA LEU A 215 -5.82 6.24 -12.41
C LEU A 215 -4.88 6.50 -13.59
N LYS A 216 -3.85 5.64 -13.72
CA LYS A 216 -3.03 5.56 -14.94
C LYS A 216 -3.89 5.16 -16.16
N PRO A 217 -3.58 5.64 -17.36
CA PRO A 217 -4.41 5.42 -18.57
C PRO A 217 -4.83 3.96 -18.78
N PHE A 218 -3.89 3.04 -18.66
CA PHE A 218 -4.18 1.62 -18.83
C PHE A 218 -5.18 1.07 -17.78
N LYS A 219 -5.04 1.46 -16.52
CA LYS A 219 -5.98 1.05 -15.47
C LYS A 219 -7.40 1.60 -15.69
N ARG A 220 -7.53 2.76 -16.38
CA ARG A 220 -8.85 3.31 -16.78
C ARG A 220 -9.56 2.38 -17.75
N ILE A 221 -8.84 1.82 -18.73
CA ILE A 221 -9.41 0.89 -19.71
C ILE A 221 -9.88 -0.40 -19.01
N ILE A 222 -9.08 -0.95 -18.09
CA ILE A 222 -9.47 -2.12 -17.29
C ILE A 222 -10.71 -1.80 -16.47
N LEU A 223 -10.75 -0.67 -15.76
CA LEU A 223 -11.91 -0.25 -14.96
C LEU A 223 -13.19 -0.22 -15.81
N LEU A 224 -13.15 0.47 -16.94
CA LEU A 224 -14.32 0.61 -17.81
C LEU A 224 -14.78 -0.74 -18.38
N ALA A 225 -13.85 -1.62 -18.73
CA ALA A 225 -14.16 -2.96 -19.19
C ALA A 225 -14.78 -3.82 -18.06
N MET A 226 -14.23 -3.75 -16.84
CA MET A 226 -14.78 -4.43 -15.67
C MET A 226 -16.18 -3.93 -15.31
N LEU A 227 -16.41 -2.60 -15.39
CA LEU A 227 -17.75 -2.03 -15.12
C LEU A 227 -18.80 -2.46 -16.12
N TRP A 228 -18.38 -2.77 -17.33
CA TRP A 228 -19.29 -3.35 -18.32
C TRP A 228 -19.54 -4.83 -18.05
N ASP A 229 -18.48 -5.62 -17.91
CA ASP A 229 -18.54 -7.04 -17.68
C ASP A 229 -17.16 -7.59 -17.26
N LEU A 230 -17.10 -8.48 -16.25
CA LEU A 230 -15.81 -9.04 -15.80
C LEU A 230 -15.10 -9.83 -16.91
N GLU A 231 -15.81 -10.55 -17.79
CA GLU A 231 -15.17 -11.29 -18.88
C GLU A 231 -14.57 -10.35 -19.93
N LYS A 232 -15.14 -9.17 -20.15
CA LYS A 232 -14.51 -8.13 -20.98
C LYS A 232 -13.26 -7.57 -20.33
N GLY A 233 -13.28 -7.37 -19.01
CA GLY A 233 -12.09 -7.03 -18.24
C GLY A 233 -10.97 -8.05 -18.43
N LYS A 234 -11.27 -9.37 -18.36
CA LYS A 234 -10.28 -10.44 -18.60
C LYS A 234 -9.64 -10.34 -19.99
N LYS A 235 -10.44 -10.09 -21.02
CA LYS A 235 -9.93 -9.93 -22.39
C LYS A 235 -8.96 -8.75 -22.48
N VAL A 236 -9.30 -7.60 -21.88
CA VAL A 236 -8.42 -6.41 -21.87
C VAL A 236 -7.10 -6.69 -21.15
N VAL A 237 -7.14 -7.37 -19.99
CA VAL A 237 -5.93 -7.71 -19.24
C VAL A 237 -5.01 -8.64 -20.04
N ARG A 238 -5.57 -9.68 -20.70
CA ARG A 238 -4.80 -10.62 -21.55
C ARG A 238 -4.14 -9.94 -22.72
N MET A 239 -4.91 -9.14 -23.48
CA MET A 239 -4.38 -8.36 -24.62
C MET A 239 -3.22 -7.45 -24.21
N TYR A 240 -3.27 -6.86 -23.01
CA TYR A 240 -2.19 -5.99 -22.56
C TYR A 240 -0.95 -6.79 -22.11
N GLY A 241 -1.13 -7.97 -21.52
CA GLY A 241 -0.01 -8.88 -21.22
C GLY A 241 0.77 -9.25 -22.46
N GLU A 242 0.07 -9.59 -23.56
CA GLU A 242 0.68 -9.94 -24.85
C GLU A 242 1.43 -8.76 -25.52
N LEU A 243 1.09 -7.50 -25.18
CA LEU A 243 1.74 -6.31 -25.78
C LEU A 243 3.00 -5.86 -25.02
N HIS A 244 3.25 -6.39 -23.83
CA HIS A 244 4.33 -5.96 -22.92
C HIS A 244 5.25 -7.12 -22.45
N GLU A 245 5.10 -8.32 -23.03
CA GLU A 245 6.10 -9.38 -23.00
C GLU A 245 7.09 -9.20 -24.17
#